data_5cf820d00a58d84b2ed0016dcac154b1
#
_entry.id   5cf820d00a58d84b2ed0016dcac154b1
#
_cell.length_a   1.000
_cell.length_b   1.000
_cell.length_c   1.000
_cell.angle_alpha   90.00
_cell.angle_beta   90.00
_cell.angle_gamma   90.00
#
_symmetry.space_group_name_H-M   'P 1'
#
loop_
_entity.id
_entity.type
_entity.pdbx_description
1 polymer ?
#
loop_
_entity_poly.entity_id
_entity_poly.type
_entity_poly.pdbx_seq_one_letter_code
_entity_poly.pdbx_strand_id
1 'polypeptide(L)'
;TQLKKLKVYVDDAKCQQELMQIKYKNKVRLAKYIKEHNGIDVDPNSIFDVQVKRLHEYKRQLLNILHVMYLYNEVKKNPDMDIKPRTFIFGAKAAAGYKIAKQTIKLINSVADVINNDASINGKIKVVFIENYRVSNGEIIFAAADVSEQISTASKDEVIRYENEGGYDPMEIFNNDQDIREVLMELINGKYSPDDTERFRDIYNSLLNNQGGRRADTYFILKDFRSYADAQKIINERYSDEKAWAKSMMLNIASAGKFSSDRTIEEYVHDIWKLEKVHIPDVK
;
A
#
# COMPACT_ATOMS: atom_id res chain seq x y z
N THR A 1 11.32 -18.63 18.15
CA THR A 1 11.66 -19.04 16.78
C THR A 1 13.15 -18.85 16.51
N GLN A 2 13.73 -19.63 15.60
CA GLN A 2 15.15 -19.48 15.21
C GLN A 2 15.44 -18.10 14.62
N LEU A 3 14.47 -17.44 13.99
CA LEU A 3 14.60 -16.10 13.44
C LEU A 3 15.03 -15.05 14.47
N LYS A 4 14.65 -15.22 15.75
CA LYS A 4 15.10 -14.29 16.83
C LYS A 4 16.62 -14.22 16.95
N LYS A 5 17.36 -15.26 16.53
CA LYS A 5 18.82 -15.29 16.56
C LYS A 5 19.46 -14.23 15.63
N LEU A 6 18.73 -13.78 14.61
CA LEU A 6 19.21 -12.70 13.72
C LEU A 6 19.44 -11.37 14.45
N LYS A 7 18.83 -11.16 15.63
CA LYS A 7 18.99 -9.90 16.38
C LYS A 7 20.43 -9.60 16.77
N VAL A 8 21.28 -10.61 16.94
CA VAL A 8 22.69 -10.40 17.30
C VAL A 8 23.53 -9.87 16.13
N TYR A 9 23.02 -9.96 14.90
CA TYR A 9 23.71 -9.54 13.68
C TYR A 9 23.18 -8.22 13.10
N VAL A 10 22.26 -7.54 13.79
CA VAL A 10 21.59 -6.34 13.24
C VAL A 10 22.55 -5.19 12.96
N ASP A 11 23.66 -5.12 13.68
CA ASP A 11 24.71 -4.10 13.51
C ASP A 11 25.94 -4.64 12.74
N ASP A 12 25.91 -5.89 12.28
CA ASP A 12 26.96 -6.48 11.46
C ASP A 12 26.85 -6.01 10.00
N ALA A 13 27.84 -5.24 9.56
CA ALA A 13 27.83 -4.64 8.21
C ALA A 13 27.80 -5.69 7.09
N LYS A 14 28.46 -6.85 7.27
CA LYS A 14 28.46 -7.93 6.29
C LYS A 14 27.07 -8.55 6.15
N CYS A 15 26.41 -8.85 7.28
CA CYS A 15 25.06 -9.37 7.29
C CYS A 15 24.06 -8.37 6.67
N GLN A 16 24.20 -7.07 6.97
CA GLN A 16 23.39 -6.03 6.35
C GLN A 16 23.56 -6.01 4.82
N GLN A 17 24.80 -6.05 4.34
CA GLN A 17 25.11 -6.06 2.91
C GLN A 17 24.55 -7.31 2.23
N GLU A 18 24.71 -8.49 2.81
CA GLU A 18 24.17 -9.74 2.28
C GLU A 18 22.63 -9.68 2.20
N LEU A 19 21.95 -9.15 3.21
CA LEU A 19 20.51 -8.97 3.20
C LEU A 19 20.06 -8.03 2.07
N MET A 20 20.74 -6.90 1.88
CA MET A 20 20.43 -5.96 0.80
C MET A 20 20.63 -6.60 -0.58
N GLN A 21 21.67 -7.42 -0.75
CA GLN A 21 21.88 -8.17 -2.00
C GLN A 21 20.77 -9.20 -2.26
N ILE A 22 20.31 -9.91 -1.22
CA ILE A 22 19.18 -10.85 -1.34
C ILE A 22 17.91 -10.09 -1.72
N LYS A 23 17.63 -8.95 -1.08
CA LYS A 23 16.51 -8.08 -1.42
C LYS A 23 16.58 -7.63 -2.87
N TYR A 24 17.72 -7.14 -3.32
CA TYR A 24 17.91 -6.70 -4.70
C TYR A 24 17.65 -7.84 -5.72
N LYS A 25 18.15 -9.06 -5.47
CA LYS A 25 17.87 -10.23 -6.33
C LYS A 25 16.37 -10.52 -6.42
N ASN A 26 15.64 -10.41 -5.31
CA ASN A 26 14.19 -10.58 -5.29
C ASN A 26 13.49 -9.47 -6.08
N LYS A 27 13.96 -8.22 -5.99
CA LYS A 27 13.42 -7.09 -6.76
C LYS A 27 13.66 -7.27 -8.26
N VAL A 28 14.84 -7.73 -8.67
CA VAL A 28 15.11 -8.10 -10.08
C VAL A 28 14.17 -9.20 -10.58
N ARG A 29 13.93 -10.23 -9.75
CA ARG A 29 12.99 -11.32 -10.09
C ARG A 29 11.55 -10.78 -10.27
N LEU A 30 11.09 -9.90 -9.38
CA LEU A 30 9.77 -9.29 -9.50
C LEU A 30 9.68 -8.34 -10.68
N ALA A 31 10.71 -7.53 -10.96
CA ALA A 31 10.77 -6.64 -12.11
C ALA A 31 10.65 -7.43 -13.42
N LYS A 32 11.35 -8.57 -13.54
CA LYS A 32 11.22 -9.48 -14.67
C LYS A 32 9.78 -10.01 -14.80
N TYR A 33 9.19 -10.47 -13.71
CA TYR A 33 7.80 -10.93 -13.69
C TYR A 33 6.82 -9.83 -14.17
N ILE A 34 6.98 -8.60 -13.69
CA ILE A 34 6.16 -7.45 -14.10
C ILE A 34 6.34 -7.17 -15.59
N LYS A 35 7.58 -7.20 -16.09
CA LYS A 35 7.83 -7.01 -17.52
C LYS A 35 7.14 -8.06 -18.40
N GLU A 36 7.22 -9.33 -18.01
CA GLU A 36 6.65 -10.45 -18.75
C GLU A 36 5.12 -10.47 -18.75
N HIS A 37 4.48 -10.03 -17.64
CA HIS A 37 3.03 -10.14 -17.46
C HIS A 37 2.27 -8.82 -17.67
N ASN A 38 2.91 -7.68 -17.37
CA ASN A 38 2.30 -6.36 -17.47
C ASN A 38 2.90 -5.49 -18.59
N GLY A 39 4.03 -5.91 -19.20
CA GLY A 39 4.73 -5.12 -20.20
C GLY A 39 5.45 -3.88 -19.67
N ILE A 40 5.48 -3.67 -18.36
CA ILE A 40 6.01 -2.46 -17.71
C ILE A 40 7.46 -2.71 -17.27
N ASP A 41 8.36 -1.80 -17.64
CA ASP A 41 9.72 -1.78 -17.11
C ASP A 41 9.74 -1.03 -15.78
N VAL A 42 10.26 -1.69 -14.74
CA VAL A 42 10.45 -1.11 -13.42
C VAL A 42 11.91 -1.21 -12.99
N ASP A 43 12.41 -0.17 -12.34
CA ASP A 43 13.79 -0.15 -11.83
C ASP A 43 13.87 -0.91 -10.51
N PRO A 44 14.68 -1.99 -10.41
CA PRO A 44 14.90 -2.71 -9.16
C PRO A 44 15.55 -1.86 -8.04
N ASN A 45 16.15 -0.72 -8.37
CA ASN A 45 16.69 0.21 -7.38
C ASN A 45 15.64 1.14 -6.78
N SER A 46 14.45 1.27 -7.42
CA SER A 46 13.34 2.07 -6.87
C SER A 46 12.79 1.44 -5.60
N ILE A 47 12.14 2.22 -4.74
CA ILE A 47 11.40 1.68 -3.60
C ILE A 47 10.22 0.85 -4.13
N PHE A 48 10.16 -0.44 -3.79
CA PHE A 48 9.01 -1.29 -4.11
C PHE A 48 7.97 -1.18 -3.00
N ASP A 49 6.95 -0.36 -3.25
CA ASP A 49 5.84 -0.08 -2.34
C ASP A 49 4.65 -0.94 -2.73
N VAL A 50 4.28 -1.88 -1.86
CA VAL A 50 3.38 -2.97 -2.21
C VAL A 50 2.10 -2.93 -1.39
N GLN A 51 0.95 -2.91 -2.08
CA GLN A 51 -0.36 -3.10 -1.49
C GLN A 51 -1.13 -4.20 -2.21
N VAL A 52 -0.82 -5.46 -1.88
CA VAL A 52 -1.43 -6.64 -2.51
C VAL A 52 -2.34 -7.36 -1.51
N LYS A 53 -3.65 -7.17 -1.69
CA LYS A 53 -4.71 -7.79 -0.88
C LYS A 53 -6.06 -7.68 -1.60
N ARG A 54 -7.02 -8.54 -1.26
CA ARG A 54 -8.39 -8.40 -1.78
C ARG A 54 -8.87 -6.97 -1.56
N LEU A 55 -9.38 -6.34 -2.62
CA LEU A 55 -9.86 -4.97 -2.54
C LEU A 55 -11.12 -4.89 -1.68
N HIS A 56 -11.06 -3.99 -0.72
CA HIS A 56 -12.19 -3.63 0.14
C HIS A 56 -11.99 -2.21 0.63
N GLU A 57 -13.05 -1.41 0.73
CA GLU A 57 -12.94 0.01 1.10
C GLU A 57 -12.18 0.22 2.41
N TYR A 58 -12.43 -0.61 3.45
CA TYR A 58 -11.72 -0.51 4.74
C TYR A 58 -10.21 -0.77 4.67
N LYS A 59 -9.70 -1.41 3.60
CA LYS A 59 -8.26 -1.62 3.38
C LYS A 59 -7.58 -0.42 2.73
N ARG A 60 -8.37 0.57 2.34
CA ARG A 60 -7.94 1.90 1.93
C ARG A 60 -6.97 1.94 0.74
N GLN A 61 -7.11 1.00 -0.21
CA GLN A 61 -6.37 1.10 -1.47
C GLN A 61 -6.68 2.41 -2.21
N LEU A 62 -7.88 2.97 -1.97
CA LEU A 62 -8.24 4.27 -2.50
C LEU A 62 -7.36 5.39 -1.93
N LEU A 63 -7.05 5.39 -0.63
CA LEU A 63 -6.12 6.36 -0.04
C LEU A 63 -4.74 6.32 -0.70
N ASN A 64 -4.22 5.11 -0.91
CA ASN A 64 -2.91 4.93 -1.55
C ASN A 64 -2.91 5.49 -3.00
N ILE A 65 -3.89 5.14 -3.82
CA ILE A 65 -3.91 5.63 -5.21
C ILE A 65 -4.14 7.15 -5.29
N LEU A 66 -4.96 7.74 -4.41
CA LEU A 66 -5.10 9.19 -4.32
C LEU A 66 -3.78 9.87 -3.93
N HIS A 67 -3.02 9.26 -3.00
CA HIS A 67 -1.68 9.75 -2.68
C HIS A 67 -0.71 9.64 -3.87
N VAL A 68 -0.77 8.55 -4.66
CA VAL A 68 0.04 8.43 -5.88
C VAL A 68 -0.28 9.56 -6.87
N MET A 69 -1.56 9.90 -7.05
CA MET A 69 -2.00 11.04 -7.87
C MET A 69 -1.44 12.36 -7.34
N TYR A 70 -1.53 12.58 -6.02
CA TYR A 70 -0.94 13.75 -5.36
C TYR A 70 0.58 13.82 -5.59
N LEU A 71 1.30 12.74 -5.33
CA LEU A 71 2.75 12.70 -5.52
C LEU A 71 3.15 12.95 -6.99
N TYR A 72 2.38 12.41 -7.93
CA TYR A 72 2.57 12.69 -9.35
C TYR A 72 2.40 14.19 -9.66
N ASN A 73 1.39 14.85 -9.12
CA ASN A 73 1.18 16.28 -9.28
C ASN A 73 2.34 17.10 -8.71
N GLU A 74 2.85 16.72 -7.53
CA GLU A 74 4.01 17.36 -6.91
C GLU A 74 5.28 17.22 -7.77
N VAL A 75 5.54 16.04 -8.32
CA VAL A 75 6.67 15.82 -9.23
C VAL A 75 6.49 16.59 -10.54
N LYS A 76 5.27 16.72 -11.05
CA LYS A 76 4.99 17.54 -12.25
C LYS A 76 5.22 19.02 -11.99
N LYS A 77 4.86 19.54 -10.82
CA LYS A 77 5.10 20.93 -10.40
C LYS A 77 6.60 21.19 -10.17
N ASN A 78 7.32 20.20 -9.66
CA ASN A 78 8.76 20.26 -9.37
C ASN A 78 9.49 18.99 -9.84
N PRO A 79 9.86 18.88 -11.13
CA PRO A 79 10.56 17.70 -11.66
C PRO A 79 11.91 17.41 -11.01
N ASP A 80 12.54 18.42 -10.40
CA ASP A 80 13.82 18.29 -9.69
C ASP A 80 13.66 17.90 -8.21
N MET A 81 12.42 17.68 -7.74
CA MET A 81 12.17 17.23 -6.38
C MET A 81 13.05 16.01 -6.02
N ASP A 82 13.73 16.11 -4.87
CA ASP A 82 14.59 15.03 -4.35
C ASP A 82 13.73 13.91 -3.71
N ILE A 83 13.22 13.04 -4.57
CA ILE A 83 12.56 11.81 -4.16
C ILE A 83 13.27 10.60 -4.74
N LYS A 84 13.35 9.53 -3.94
CA LYS A 84 13.81 8.24 -4.44
C LYS A 84 12.78 7.69 -5.43
N PRO A 85 13.21 7.17 -6.59
CA PRO A 85 12.30 6.50 -7.50
C PRO A 85 11.47 5.47 -6.77
N ARG A 86 10.16 5.41 -7.05
CA ARG A 86 9.21 4.53 -6.38
C ARG A 86 8.33 3.80 -7.37
N THR A 87 8.20 2.50 -7.16
CA THR A 87 7.27 1.63 -7.90
C THR A 87 6.16 1.21 -6.96
N PHE A 88 4.96 1.75 -7.17
CA PHE A 88 3.75 1.36 -6.45
C PHE A 88 3.16 0.11 -7.11
N ILE A 89 3.07 -0.97 -6.32
CA ILE A 89 2.65 -2.28 -6.83
C ILE A 89 1.35 -2.66 -6.13
N PHE A 90 0.27 -2.63 -6.88
CA PHE A 90 -1.04 -3.07 -6.44
C PHE A 90 -1.33 -4.49 -6.94
N GLY A 91 -2.10 -5.23 -6.17
CA GLY A 91 -2.63 -6.51 -6.59
C GLY A 91 -3.90 -6.81 -5.82
N ALA A 92 -5.00 -7.02 -6.52
CA ALA A 92 -6.29 -7.18 -5.87
C ALA A 92 -7.25 -8.04 -6.69
N LYS A 93 -8.31 -8.49 -6.02
CA LYS A 93 -9.53 -9.02 -6.62
C LYS A 93 -10.71 -8.37 -5.92
N ALA A 94 -11.75 -8.01 -6.68
CA ALA A 94 -13.00 -7.50 -6.18
C ALA A 94 -14.14 -8.50 -6.41
N ALA A 95 -15.11 -8.55 -5.51
CA ALA A 95 -16.35 -9.30 -5.75
C ALA A 95 -17.11 -8.71 -6.95
N ALA A 96 -17.79 -9.54 -7.72
CA ALA A 96 -18.43 -9.16 -8.98
C ALA A 96 -19.43 -8.00 -8.81
N GLY A 97 -20.21 -7.98 -7.72
CA GLY A 97 -21.19 -6.92 -7.40
C GLY A 97 -20.61 -5.69 -6.70
N TYR A 98 -19.31 -5.68 -6.33
CA TYR A 98 -18.72 -4.58 -5.54
C TYR A 98 -18.26 -3.43 -6.46
N LYS A 99 -19.19 -2.54 -6.80
CA LYS A 99 -18.99 -1.45 -7.78
C LYS A 99 -17.79 -0.57 -7.46
N ILE A 100 -17.72 0.02 -6.25
CA ILE A 100 -16.64 0.91 -5.82
C ILE A 100 -15.29 0.21 -5.86
N ALA A 101 -15.22 -1.06 -5.44
CA ALA A 101 -13.98 -1.83 -5.51
C ALA A 101 -13.50 -2.00 -6.96
N LYS A 102 -14.38 -2.31 -7.89
CA LYS A 102 -14.05 -2.41 -9.33
C LYS A 102 -13.63 -1.07 -9.92
N GLN A 103 -14.30 0.02 -9.54
CA GLN A 103 -13.91 1.37 -9.95
C GLN A 103 -12.54 1.77 -9.40
N THR A 104 -12.22 1.39 -8.16
CA THR A 104 -10.87 1.63 -7.59
C THR A 104 -9.79 0.87 -8.36
N ILE A 105 -10.03 -0.39 -8.75
CA ILE A 105 -9.11 -1.14 -9.63
C ILE A 105 -8.96 -0.43 -10.97
N LYS A 106 -10.06 0.03 -11.57
CA LYS A 106 -10.00 0.76 -12.83
C LYS A 106 -9.24 2.08 -12.70
N LEU A 107 -9.43 2.80 -11.59
CA LEU A 107 -8.69 4.03 -11.30
C LEU A 107 -7.18 3.76 -11.21
N ILE A 108 -6.76 2.72 -10.47
CA ILE A 108 -5.35 2.34 -10.37
C ILE A 108 -4.74 2.11 -11.77
N ASN A 109 -5.43 1.37 -12.64
CA ASN A 109 -4.96 1.12 -13.99
C ASN A 109 -4.94 2.40 -14.85
N SER A 110 -5.98 3.24 -14.77
CA SER A 110 -6.02 4.52 -15.50
C SER A 110 -4.90 5.48 -15.06
N VAL A 111 -4.61 5.53 -13.76
CA VAL A 111 -3.50 6.31 -13.22
C VAL A 111 -2.15 5.73 -13.69
N ALA A 112 -2.03 4.39 -13.70
CA ALA A 112 -0.84 3.72 -14.22
C ALA A 112 -0.59 4.06 -15.70
N ASP A 113 -1.63 4.04 -16.52
CA ASP A 113 -1.53 4.40 -17.95
C ASP A 113 -1.01 5.82 -18.16
N VAL A 114 -1.47 6.77 -17.36
CA VAL A 114 -1.00 8.17 -17.45
C VAL A 114 0.43 8.32 -16.94
N ILE A 115 0.71 7.84 -15.73
CA ILE A 115 2.01 8.05 -15.06
C ILE A 115 3.14 7.30 -15.76
N ASN A 116 2.91 6.04 -16.15
CA ASN A 116 3.96 5.21 -16.74
C ASN A 116 4.40 5.69 -18.12
N ASN A 117 3.54 6.41 -18.84
CA ASN A 117 3.81 6.97 -20.16
C ASN A 117 4.27 8.44 -20.13
N ASP A 118 4.33 9.07 -18.96
CA ASP A 118 4.80 10.45 -18.84
C ASP A 118 6.33 10.52 -18.69
N ALA A 119 7.02 10.82 -19.78
CA ALA A 119 8.47 10.98 -19.78
C ALA A 119 8.97 12.16 -18.93
N SER A 120 8.12 13.17 -18.68
CA SER A 120 8.53 14.41 -18.00
C SER A 120 8.88 14.20 -16.52
N ILE A 121 8.43 13.11 -15.91
CA ILE A 121 8.76 12.76 -14.52
C ILE A 121 10.01 11.89 -14.37
N ASN A 122 10.74 11.63 -15.47
CA ASN A 122 12.00 10.88 -15.50
C ASN A 122 11.95 9.52 -14.79
N GLY A 123 10.80 8.83 -14.85
CA GLY A 123 10.60 7.52 -14.23
C GLY A 123 10.60 7.52 -12.71
N LYS A 124 10.50 8.69 -12.05
CA LYS A 124 10.47 8.80 -10.58
C LYS A 124 9.32 8.03 -9.94
N ILE A 125 8.22 7.87 -10.67
CA ILE A 125 7.05 7.11 -10.21
C ILE A 125 6.68 6.08 -11.29
N LYS A 126 6.44 4.85 -10.86
CA LYS A 126 5.82 3.79 -11.66
C LYS A 126 4.65 3.19 -10.89
N VAL A 127 3.60 2.83 -11.59
CA VAL A 127 2.41 2.20 -11.01
C VAL A 127 2.15 0.89 -11.75
N VAL A 128 2.00 -0.18 -10.99
CA VAL A 128 1.77 -1.53 -11.54
C VAL A 128 0.56 -2.14 -10.85
N PHE A 129 -0.35 -2.72 -11.62
CA PHE A 129 -1.43 -3.54 -11.09
C PHE A 129 -1.21 -5.01 -11.51
N ILE A 130 -0.86 -5.86 -10.56
CA ILE A 130 -0.67 -7.30 -10.81
C ILE A 130 -2.04 -7.97 -10.80
N GLU A 131 -2.42 -8.48 -11.96
CA GLU A 131 -3.67 -9.20 -12.17
C GLU A 131 -3.69 -10.55 -11.45
N ASN A 132 -4.90 -11.04 -11.19
CA ASN A 132 -5.12 -12.39 -10.66
C ASN A 132 -4.29 -12.74 -9.42
N TYR A 133 -4.05 -11.74 -8.55
CA TYR A 133 -3.31 -11.95 -7.31
C TYR A 133 -3.77 -13.21 -6.55
N ARG A 134 -2.81 -14.07 -6.24
CA ARG A 134 -2.96 -15.34 -5.52
C ARG A 134 -1.74 -15.60 -4.65
N VAL A 135 -1.79 -16.61 -3.79
CA VAL A 135 -0.72 -16.92 -2.83
C VAL A 135 0.64 -17.08 -3.51
N SER A 136 0.69 -17.80 -4.64
CA SER A 136 1.95 -18.01 -5.39
C SER A 136 2.57 -16.70 -5.93
N ASN A 137 1.76 -15.69 -6.25
CA ASN A 137 2.27 -14.36 -6.59
C ASN A 137 2.82 -13.65 -5.34
N GLY A 138 2.18 -13.88 -4.18
CA GLY A 138 2.62 -13.31 -2.90
C GLY A 138 4.05 -13.69 -2.54
N GLU A 139 4.50 -14.91 -2.82
CA GLU A 139 5.86 -15.37 -2.55
C GLU A 139 6.92 -14.50 -3.26
N ILE A 140 6.65 -14.10 -4.50
CA ILE A 140 7.57 -13.24 -5.27
C ILE A 140 7.44 -11.78 -4.82
N ILE A 141 6.22 -11.30 -4.63
CA ILE A 141 5.93 -9.90 -4.35
C ILE A 141 6.45 -9.50 -2.97
N PHE A 142 6.10 -10.24 -1.90
CA PHE A 142 6.51 -9.89 -0.54
C PHE A 142 8.01 -10.04 -0.31
N ALA A 143 8.66 -11.00 -0.96
CA ALA A 143 10.12 -11.13 -0.89
C ALA A 143 10.84 -9.89 -1.48
N ALA A 144 10.23 -9.25 -2.48
CA ALA A 144 10.78 -8.07 -3.15
C ALA A 144 10.34 -6.74 -2.51
N ALA A 145 9.26 -6.71 -1.74
CA ALA A 145 8.70 -5.49 -1.16
C ALA A 145 9.70 -4.81 -0.21
N ASP A 146 9.93 -3.52 -0.40
CA ASP A 146 10.61 -2.65 0.59
C ASP A 146 9.60 -2.13 1.61
N VAL A 147 8.40 -1.77 1.15
CA VAL A 147 7.26 -1.33 1.95
C VAL A 147 6.07 -2.25 1.67
N SER A 148 5.38 -2.68 2.71
CA SER A 148 4.13 -3.44 2.60
C SER A 148 3.03 -2.70 3.33
N GLU A 149 2.06 -2.22 2.57
CA GLU A 149 1.02 -1.32 3.05
C GLU A 149 -0.05 -2.04 3.89
N GLN A 150 -0.16 -1.61 5.14
CA GLN A 150 -1.22 -1.95 6.09
C GLN A 150 -1.78 -0.64 6.66
N ILE A 151 -2.69 -0.02 5.92
CA ILE A 151 -3.21 1.30 6.27
C ILE A 151 -4.34 1.13 7.28
N SER A 152 -4.11 1.53 8.54
CA SER A 152 -5.14 1.63 9.57
C SER A 152 -5.75 3.03 9.60
N THR A 153 -6.97 3.16 10.13
CA THR A 153 -7.65 4.44 10.29
C THR A 153 -7.25 5.10 11.63
N ALA A 154 -7.85 6.26 11.90
CA ALA A 154 -7.96 6.88 13.22
C ALA A 154 -8.27 5.82 14.32
N SER A 155 -7.95 6.13 15.56
CA SER A 155 -8.22 5.22 16.68
C SER A 155 -9.70 4.84 16.77
N LYS A 156 -9.99 3.68 17.36
CA LYS A 156 -11.39 3.24 17.56
C LYS A 156 -12.23 4.30 18.26
N ASP A 157 -11.66 4.98 19.25
CA ASP A 157 -12.36 6.01 20.03
C ASP A 157 -12.65 7.26 19.18
N GLU A 158 -11.72 7.65 18.29
CA GLU A 158 -11.97 8.73 17.35
C GLU A 158 -13.06 8.38 16.33
N VAL A 159 -13.06 7.16 15.81
CA VAL A 159 -14.11 6.68 14.89
C VAL A 159 -15.47 6.74 15.58
N ILE A 160 -15.58 6.17 16.79
CA ILE A 160 -16.82 6.19 17.60
C ILE A 160 -17.28 7.63 17.85
N ARG A 161 -16.36 8.54 18.21
CA ARG A 161 -16.67 9.94 18.41
C ARG A 161 -17.26 10.58 17.15
N TYR A 162 -16.60 10.42 15.98
CA TYR A 162 -17.09 10.98 14.72
C TYR A 162 -18.43 10.39 14.28
N GLU A 163 -18.67 9.12 14.59
CA GLU A 163 -19.94 8.45 14.25
C GLU A 163 -21.11 8.93 15.14
N ASN A 164 -20.86 9.16 16.43
CA ASN A 164 -21.91 9.48 17.39
C ASN A 164 -22.08 10.99 17.65
N GLU A 165 -20.99 11.76 17.66
CA GLU A 165 -20.96 13.17 18.03
C GLU A 165 -20.82 14.11 16.81
N GLY A 166 -20.46 13.55 15.65
CA GLY A 166 -20.15 14.34 14.45
C GLY A 166 -18.76 15.00 14.54
N GLY A 167 -18.61 16.16 13.89
CA GLY A 167 -17.34 16.92 13.91
C GLY A 167 -16.34 16.48 12.82
N TYR A 168 -16.75 15.64 11.88
CA TYR A 168 -16.01 15.33 10.66
C TYR A 168 -16.84 15.66 9.42
N ASP A 169 -16.35 16.60 8.64
CA ASP A 169 -16.92 16.98 7.34
C ASP A 169 -15.85 16.89 6.24
N PRO A 170 -15.92 15.89 5.34
CA PRO A 170 -14.97 15.78 4.24
C PRO A 170 -15.05 16.95 3.25
N MET A 171 -16.20 17.65 3.17
CA MET A 171 -16.34 18.84 2.34
C MET A 171 -15.53 20.02 2.87
N GLU A 172 -15.36 20.14 4.18
CA GLU A 172 -14.49 21.14 4.78
C GLU A 172 -13.02 20.91 4.36
N ILE A 173 -12.56 19.65 4.39
CA ILE A 173 -11.21 19.29 3.91
C ILE A 173 -11.07 19.64 2.42
N PHE A 174 -12.03 19.24 1.59
CA PHE A 174 -12.03 19.55 0.17
C PHE A 174 -11.95 21.07 -0.11
N ASN A 175 -12.64 21.89 0.68
CA ASN A 175 -12.65 23.32 0.51
C ASN A 175 -11.35 24.01 0.97
N ASN A 176 -10.71 23.50 2.01
CA ASN A 176 -9.56 24.12 2.66
C ASN A 176 -8.20 23.55 2.21
N ASP A 177 -8.17 22.37 1.61
CA ASP A 177 -6.96 21.71 1.14
C ASP A 177 -6.91 21.68 -0.39
N GLN A 178 -6.06 22.55 -0.96
CA GLN A 178 -5.95 22.70 -2.41
C GLN A 178 -5.47 21.44 -3.12
N ASP A 179 -4.51 20.69 -2.53
CA ASP A 179 -3.95 19.50 -3.17
C ASP A 179 -4.97 18.34 -3.15
N ILE A 180 -5.69 18.16 -2.03
CA ILE A 180 -6.78 17.18 -1.95
C ILE A 180 -7.87 17.54 -2.96
N ARG A 181 -8.25 18.81 -3.05
CA ARG A 181 -9.23 19.26 -4.05
C ARG A 181 -8.76 18.99 -5.47
N GLU A 182 -7.50 19.29 -5.80
CA GLU A 182 -6.92 19.02 -7.11
C GLU A 182 -7.05 17.53 -7.46
N VAL A 183 -6.58 16.64 -6.58
CA VAL A 183 -6.65 15.19 -6.75
C VAL A 183 -8.09 14.70 -6.93
N LEU A 184 -9.04 15.20 -6.13
CA LEU A 184 -10.43 14.78 -6.24
C LEU A 184 -11.09 15.31 -7.53
N MET A 185 -10.78 16.53 -7.95
CA MET A 185 -11.27 17.06 -9.22
C MET A 185 -10.76 16.27 -10.42
N GLU A 186 -9.57 15.70 -10.35
CA GLU A 186 -9.01 14.84 -11.39
C GLU A 186 -9.80 13.55 -11.63
N LEU A 187 -10.58 13.11 -10.66
CA LEU A 187 -11.49 11.97 -10.82
C LEU A 187 -12.63 12.26 -11.82
N ILE A 188 -12.97 13.55 -12.04
CA ILE A 188 -14.15 13.96 -12.79
C ILE A 188 -13.87 14.94 -13.91
N ASN A 189 -12.60 15.34 -14.12
CA ASN A 189 -12.23 16.29 -15.18
C ASN A 189 -11.68 15.61 -16.46
N GLY A 190 -11.64 14.28 -16.50
CA GLY A 190 -11.16 13.51 -17.65
C GLY A 190 -9.67 13.20 -17.66
N LYS A 191 -8.86 13.67 -16.69
CA LYS A 191 -7.41 13.40 -16.66
C LYS A 191 -7.07 11.92 -16.74
N TYR A 192 -7.79 11.09 -16.01
CA TYR A 192 -7.58 9.64 -15.97
C TYR A 192 -8.63 8.83 -16.75
N SER A 193 -9.57 9.49 -17.40
CA SER A 193 -10.59 8.87 -18.26
C SER A 193 -11.13 9.91 -19.26
N PRO A 194 -10.35 10.29 -20.30
CA PRO A 194 -10.74 11.34 -21.24
C PRO A 194 -11.99 11.00 -22.03
N ASP A 195 -12.25 9.72 -22.29
CA ASP A 195 -13.41 9.25 -23.04
C ASP A 195 -14.70 9.20 -22.20
N ASP A 196 -14.59 9.29 -20.86
CA ASP A 196 -15.72 9.16 -19.94
C ASP A 196 -15.41 9.87 -18.62
N THR A 197 -15.70 11.15 -18.52
CA THR A 197 -15.45 11.96 -17.33
C THR A 197 -16.29 11.55 -16.12
N GLU A 198 -17.37 10.79 -16.35
CA GLU A 198 -18.25 10.29 -15.29
C GLU A 198 -17.77 8.96 -14.68
N ARG A 199 -16.75 8.33 -15.26
CA ARG A 199 -16.28 7.00 -14.88
C ARG A 199 -15.97 6.86 -13.39
N PHE A 200 -15.37 7.86 -12.78
CA PHE A 200 -14.96 7.84 -11.36
C PHE A 200 -15.86 8.74 -10.49
N ARG A 201 -16.99 9.21 -11.02
CA ARG A 201 -17.97 10.04 -10.29
C ARG A 201 -18.47 9.38 -9.01
N ASP A 202 -18.67 8.08 -9.00
CA ASP A 202 -19.11 7.38 -7.79
C ASP A 202 -18.03 7.42 -6.68
N ILE A 203 -16.74 7.33 -7.05
CA ILE A 203 -15.65 7.47 -6.07
C ILE A 203 -15.65 8.89 -5.52
N TYR A 204 -15.70 9.91 -6.38
CA TYR A 204 -15.79 11.32 -5.97
C TYR A 204 -16.97 11.55 -5.03
N ASN A 205 -18.14 11.09 -5.40
CA ASN A 205 -19.34 11.26 -4.60
C ASN A 205 -19.28 10.48 -3.28
N SER A 206 -18.68 9.29 -3.24
CA SER A 206 -18.55 8.52 -2.01
C SER A 206 -17.65 9.20 -0.96
N LEU A 207 -16.76 10.06 -1.40
CA LEU A 207 -15.87 10.84 -0.52
C LEU A 207 -16.49 12.15 -0.04
N LEU A 208 -17.35 12.80 -0.84
CA LEU A 208 -17.84 14.15 -0.55
C LEU A 208 -19.33 14.23 -0.24
N ASN A 209 -20.13 13.24 -0.64
CA ASN A 209 -21.58 13.30 -0.54
C ASN A 209 -22.14 12.09 0.23
N ASN A 210 -23.11 12.35 1.08
CA ASN A 210 -23.90 11.28 1.70
C ASN A 210 -24.73 10.56 0.63
N GLN A 211 -24.64 9.25 0.54
CA GLN A 211 -25.35 8.46 -0.48
C GLN A 211 -26.01 7.21 0.11
N GLY A 212 -27.28 6.99 -0.20
CA GLY A 212 -27.98 5.76 0.15
C GLY A 212 -27.96 5.43 1.64
N GLY A 213 -28.01 6.44 2.51
CA GLY A 213 -27.91 6.27 3.95
C GLY A 213 -26.48 6.06 4.49
N ARG A 214 -25.48 6.08 3.63
CA ARG A 214 -24.06 6.04 4.03
C ARG A 214 -23.51 7.47 4.13
N ARG A 215 -22.71 7.71 5.17
CA ARG A 215 -21.98 8.97 5.35
C ARG A 215 -20.89 9.10 4.27
N ALA A 216 -20.67 10.33 3.80
CA ALA A 216 -19.51 10.67 2.99
C ALA A 216 -18.22 10.25 3.69
N ASP A 217 -17.23 9.82 2.91
CA ASP A 217 -15.95 9.32 3.40
C ASP A 217 -16.04 8.38 4.61
N THR A 218 -16.89 7.36 4.50
CA THR A 218 -17.16 6.38 5.56
C THR A 218 -15.89 5.80 6.20
N TYR A 219 -14.79 5.77 5.47
CA TYR A 219 -13.51 5.20 5.90
C TYR A 219 -12.44 6.25 6.19
N PHE A 220 -12.79 7.52 6.37
CA PHE A 220 -11.90 8.62 6.78
C PHE A 220 -10.65 8.76 5.90
N ILE A 221 -10.81 8.58 4.60
CA ILE A 221 -9.72 8.65 3.62
C ILE A 221 -9.15 10.07 3.56
N LEU A 222 -10.02 11.08 3.47
CA LEU A 222 -9.58 12.48 3.38
C LEU A 222 -9.01 12.97 4.70
N LYS A 223 -9.58 12.53 5.84
CA LYS A 223 -9.05 12.86 7.16
C LYS A 223 -7.60 12.42 7.35
N ASP A 224 -7.29 11.20 6.90
CA ASP A 224 -5.96 10.62 7.12
C ASP A 224 -4.99 10.88 5.95
N PHE A 225 -5.44 11.60 4.91
CA PHE A 225 -4.64 11.81 3.71
C PHE A 225 -3.29 12.47 4.00
N ARG A 226 -3.27 13.55 4.78
CA ARG A 226 -2.04 14.28 5.10
C ARG A 226 -1.10 13.46 5.97
N SER A 227 -1.61 12.80 7.01
CA SER A 227 -0.79 11.94 7.87
C SER A 227 -0.20 10.77 7.08
N TYR A 228 -0.94 10.21 6.10
CA TYR A 228 -0.43 9.19 5.21
C TYR A 228 0.66 9.75 4.29
N ALA A 229 0.45 10.91 3.67
CA ALA A 229 1.45 11.56 2.82
C ALA A 229 2.75 11.87 3.60
N ASP A 230 2.64 12.33 4.85
CA ASP A 230 3.80 12.58 5.72
C ASP A 230 4.54 11.29 6.08
N ALA A 231 3.82 10.20 6.35
CA ALA A 231 4.43 8.89 6.56
C ALA A 231 5.22 8.42 5.31
N GLN A 232 4.71 8.71 4.11
CA GLN A 232 5.39 8.38 2.86
C GLN A 232 6.66 9.23 2.63
N LYS A 233 6.68 10.48 3.08
CA LYS A 233 7.92 11.31 3.10
C LYS A 233 8.97 10.71 4.03
N ILE A 234 8.56 10.30 5.25
CA ILE A 234 9.46 9.64 6.20
C ILE A 234 10.05 8.36 5.62
N ILE A 235 9.29 7.57 4.87
CA ILE A 235 9.80 6.38 4.17
C ILE A 235 10.88 6.77 3.17
N ASN A 236 10.66 7.81 2.36
CA ASN A 236 11.62 8.30 1.39
C ASN A 236 12.95 8.72 2.05
N GLU A 237 12.88 9.44 3.14
CA GLU A 237 14.05 9.87 3.92
C GLU A 237 14.80 8.68 4.51
N ARG A 238 14.08 7.77 5.16
CA ARG A 238 14.68 6.58 5.81
C ARG A 238 15.29 5.60 4.82
N TYR A 239 14.73 5.47 3.63
CA TYR A 239 15.26 4.60 2.58
C TYR A 239 16.63 5.09 2.07
N SER A 240 16.94 6.37 2.24
CA SER A 240 18.23 6.96 1.86
C SER A 240 19.39 6.53 2.78
N ASP A 241 19.10 6.09 4.01
CA ASP A 241 20.07 5.50 4.93
C ASP A 241 20.01 3.97 4.83
N GLU A 242 20.82 3.41 3.91
CA GLU A 242 20.85 1.97 3.65
C GLU A 242 21.14 1.13 4.89
N LYS A 243 21.99 1.61 5.81
CA LYS A 243 22.35 0.88 7.05
C LYS A 243 21.16 0.83 8.01
N ALA A 244 20.53 1.97 8.24
CA ALA A 244 19.34 2.04 9.09
C ALA A 244 18.18 1.24 8.48
N TRP A 245 18.03 1.25 7.15
CA TRP A 245 17.02 0.46 6.44
C TRP A 245 17.26 -1.04 6.59
N ALA A 246 18.50 -1.50 6.33
CA ALA A 246 18.89 -2.90 6.49
C ALA A 246 18.68 -3.38 7.93
N LYS A 247 19.06 -2.57 8.93
CA LYS A 247 18.83 -2.85 10.34
C LYS A 247 17.33 -3.02 10.64
N SER A 248 16.49 -2.13 10.15
CA SER A 248 15.03 -2.21 10.30
C SER A 248 14.46 -3.47 9.66
N MET A 249 14.93 -3.85 8.47
CA MET A 249 14.55 -5.09 7.81
C MET A 249 14.93 -6.33 8.63
N MET A 250 16.17 -6.39 9.15
CA MET A 250 16.62 -7.50 9.98
C MET A 250 15.79 -7.64 11.26
N LEU A 251 15.49 -6.54 11.94
CA LEU A 251 14.63 -6.53 13.13
C LEU A 251 13.21 -7.00 12.83
N ASN A 252 12.67 -6.61 11.68
CA ASN A 252 11.35 -7.05 11.24
C ASN A 252 11.32 -8.56 10.97
N ILE A 253 12.32 -9.07 10.23
CA ILE A 253 12.48 -10.51 9.96
C ILE A 253 12.66 -11.30 11.27
N ALA A 254 13.53 -10.82 12.17
CA ALA A 254 13.78 -11.47 13.47
C ALA A 254 12.52 -11.53 14.37
N SER A 255 11.58 -10.62 14.16
CA SER A 255 10.32 -10.53 14.91
C SER A 255 9.15 -11.23 14.22
N ALA A 256 9.31 -11.67 12.96
CA ALA A 256 8.23 -12.24 12.13
C ALA A 256 7.61 -13.52 12.73
N GLY A 257 8.37 -14.27 13.56
CA GLY A 257 7.84 -15.45 14.26
C GLY A 257 6.66 -15.17 15.20
N LYS A 258 6.44 -13.89 15.59
CA LYS A 258 5.24 -13.49 16.33
C LYS A 258 3.95 -13.71 15.50
N PHE A 259 4.06 -13.70 14.19
CA PHE A 259 2.94 -13.82 13.26
C PHE A 259 2.81 -15.23 12.66
N SER A 260 3.50 -16.25 13.25
CA SER A 260 3.34 -17.63 12.77
C SER A 260 1.94 -18.16 13.09
N SER A 261 1.39 -18.95 12.17
CA SER A 261 0.11 -19.64 12.36
C SER A 261 0.18 -20.61 13.54
N ASP A 262 1.30 -21.30 13.72
CA ASP A 262 1.49 -22.25 14.82
C ASP A 262 1.30 -21.57 16.18
N ARG A 263 1.94 -20.41 16.39
CA ARG A 263 1.75 -19.63 17.60
C ARG A 263 0.28 -19.22 17.80
N THR A 264 -0.36 -18.75 16.73
CA THR A 264 -1.76 -18.31 16.79
C THR A 264 -2.69 -19.45 17.18
N ILE A 265 -2.48 -20.64 16.59
CA ILE A 265 -3.25 -21.83 16.94
C ILE A 265 -2.96 -22.27 18.38
N GLU A 266 -1.70 -22.24 18.82
CA GLU A 266 -1.35 -22.54 20.22
C GLU A 266 -2.04 -21.61 21.21
N GLU A 267 -2.09 -20.31 20.93
CA GLU A 267 -2.82 -19.32 21.74
C GLU A 267 -4.33 -19.62 21.73
N TYR A 268 -4.94 -19.97 20.58
CA TYR A 268 -6.35 -20.36 20.54
C TYR A 268 -6.63 -21.64 21.35
N VAL A 269 -5.76 -22.65 21.23
CA VAL A 269 -5.88 -23.90 21.99
C VAL A 269 -5.84 -23.60 23.48
N HIS A 270 -4.87 -22.80 23.92
CA HIS A 270 -4.66 -22.51 25.33
C HIS A 270 -5.67 -21.48 25.89
N ASP A 271 -5.84 -20.35 25.22
CA ASP A 271 -6.54 -19.19 25.79
C ASP A 271 -8.05 -19.19 25.53
N ILE A 272 -8.47 -19.77 24.38
CA ILE A 272 -9.87 -19.76 23.95
C ILE A 272 -10.52 -21.14 24.14
N TRP A 273 -9.94 -22.16 23.56
CA TRP A 273 -10.53 -23.50 23.57
C TRP A 273 -10.25 -24.29 24.85
N LYS A 274 -9.23 -23.89 25.65
CA LYS A 274 -8.83 -24.56 26.88
C LYS A 274 -8.58 -26.05 26.71
N LEU A 275 -7.97 -26.42 25.57
CA LEU A 275 -7.67 -27.81 25.26
C LEU A 275 -6.22 -28.14 25.63
N GLU A 276 -5.98 -29.41 25.99
CA GLU A 276 -4.63 -29.93 26.15
C GLU A 276 -4.07 -30.45 24.82
N LYS A 277 -2.75 -30.29 24.61
CA LYS A 277 -2.08 -30.84 23.44
C LYS A 277 -2.09 -32.36 23.48
N VAL A 278 -2.61 -32.98 22.43
CA VAL A 278 -2.48 -34.43 22.24
C VAL A 278 -1.09 -34.72 21.67
N HIS A 279 -0.32 -35.54 22.39
CA HIS A 279 0.97 -36.03 21.92
C HIS A 279 0.76 -37.16 20.93
N ILE A 280 1.00 -36.96 19.66
CA ILE A 280 1.01 -38.01 18.64
C ILE A 280 2.45 -38.53 18.58
N PRO A 281 2.68 -39.82 18.90
CA PRO A 281 4.02 -40.39 18.78
C PRO A 281 4.49 -40.39 17.34
N ASP A 282 5.78 -40.09 17.13
CA ASP A 282 6.38 -40.16 15.79
C ASP A 282 6.18 -41.59 15.23
N VAL A 283 5.51 -41.66 14.09
CA VAL A 283 5.42 -42.93 13.32
C VAL A 283 6.81 -43.21 12.77
N LYS A 284 7.45 -44.25 13.30
CA LYS A 284 8.78 -44.73 12.84
C LYS A 284 8.69 -45.29 11.43
#